data_8f34b852daeb4dac831425637cc1b16d
#
_entry.id   8f34b852daeb4dac831425637cc1b16d
#
_cell.length_a   1.000
_cell.length_b   1.000
_cell.length_c   1.000
_cell.angle_alpha   90.00
_cell.angle_beta   90.00
_cell.angle_gamma   90.00
#
_symmetry.space_group_name_H-M   'P 1'
#
loop_
_entity.id
_entity.type
_entity.pdbx_description
1 polymer ?
#
loop_
_entity_poly.entity_id
_entity_poly.type
_entity_poly.pdbx_seq_one_letter_code
_entity_poly.pdbx_strand_id
1 'polypeptide(L)' 'MKEETILKIARYKCQLAELDRQWWFEDLDSKFWKVNHDRITAEIKRLEDD' A
#
# COMPACT_ATOMS: atom_id res chain seq x y z
N MET A 1 0.38 -10.47 -17.06
CA MET A 1 0.06 -9.21 -16.37
C MET A 1 0.53 -8.04 -17.23
N LYS A 2 -0.33 -7.05 -17.42
CA LYS A 2 0.02 -5.89 -18.24
C LYS A 2 1.05 -5.02 -17.53
N GLU A 3 1.87 -4.35 -18.32
CA GLU A 3 2.91 -3.47 -17.81
C GLU A 3 2.34 -2.38 -16.90
N GLU A 4 1.20 -1.80 -17.28
CA GLU A 4 0.53 -0.78 -16.48
C GLU A 4 0.13 -1.31 -15.11
N THR A 5 -0.35 -2.56 -15.05
CA THR A 5 -0.73 -3.19 -13.80
C THR A 5 0.48 -3.39 -12.89
N ILE A 6 1.60 -3.82 -13.47
CA ILE A 6 2.84 -4.01 -12.73
C ILE A 6 3.30 -2.69 -12.12
N LEU A 7 3.23 -1.61 -12.89
CA LEU A 7 3.61 -0.28 -12.40
C LEU A 7 2.70 0.19 -11.26
N LYS A 8 1.40 -0.06 -11.38
CA LYS A 8 0.46 0.31 -10.32
C LYS A 8 0.75 -0.45 -9.03
N ILE A 9 1.00 -1.75 -9.14
CA ILE A 9 1.32 -2.57 -7.98
C ILE A 9 2.61 -2.07 -7.33
N ALA A 10 3.62 -1.74 -8.12
CA ALA A 10 4.88 -1.21 -7.62
C ALA A 10 4.68 0.09 -6.85
N ARG A 11 3.83 0.98 -7.37
CA ARG A 11 3.51 2.24 -6.69
C ARG A 11 2.82 2.00 -5.35
N TYR A 12 1.85 1.09 -5.32
CA TYR A 12 1.15 0.76 -4.08
C TYR A 12 2.10 0.16 -3.06
N LYS A 13 3.03 -0.69 -3.49
CA LYS A 13 4.03 -1.26 -2.60
C LYS A 13 4.95 -0.18 -2.03
N CYS A 14 5.30 0.81 -2.82
CA CYS A 14 6.06 1.96 -2.34
C CYS A 14 5.27 2.76 -1.30
N GLN A 15 3.97 2.94 -1.53
CA GLN A 15 3.12 3.62 -0.58
C GLN A 15 3.03 2.87 0.75
N LEU A 16 2.97 1.54 0.70
CA LEU A 16 2.97 0.74 1.92
C LEU A 16 4.26 0.90 2.70
N ALA A 17 5.39 0.87 2.01
CA ALA A 17 6.69 1.05 2.66
C ALA A 17 6.78 2.42 3.32
N GLU A 18 6.29 3.45 2.65
CA GLU A 18 6.30 4.80 3.20
C GLU A 18 5.35 4.94 4.39
N LEU A 19 4.18 4.30 4.31
CA LEU A 19 3.22 4.29 5.40
C LEU A 19 3.81 3.62 6.65
N ASP A 20 4.49 2.48 6.48
CA ASP A 20 5.16 1.79 7.56
C ASP A 20 6.24 2.65 8.19
N ARG A 21 7.00 3.34 7.36
CA ARG A 21 8.06 4.23 7.81
C ARG A 21 7.51 5.37 8.65
N GLN A 22 6.42 5.98 8.20
CA GLN A 22 5.75 7.05 8.94
C GLN A 22 5.23 6.55 10.28
N TRP A 23 4.69 5.35 10.29
CA TRP A 23 4.17 4.76 11.53
C TRP A 23 5.27 4.55 12.55
N TRP A 24 6.43 4.07 12.11
CA TRP A 24 7.55 3.79 13.01
C TRP A 24 8.30 5.04 13.47
N PHE A 25 8.49 6.01 12.59
CA PHE A 25 9.35 7.16 12.86
C PHE A 25 8.61 8.45 13.16
N GLU A 26 7.36 8.57 12.75
CA GLU A 26 6.58 9.80 12.90
C GLU A 26 5.37 9.66 13.82
N ASP A 27 5.30 8.55 14.56
CA ASP A 27 4.20 8.28 15.50
C ASP A 27 2.82 8.43 14.86
N LEU A 28 2.68 7.86 13.68
CA LEU A 28 1.41 7.89 12.98
C LEU A 28 0.34 7.14 13.79
N ASP A 29 -0.89 7.65 13.80
CA ASP A 29 -2.00 7.01 14.48
C ASP A 29 -2.20 5.59 13.94
N SER A 30 -2.25 4.62 14.83
CA SER A 30 -2.41 3.19 14.47
C SER A 30 -3.68 2.96 13.67
N LYS A 31 -4.75 3.66 14.00
CA LYS A 31 -6.02 3.53 13.28
C LYS A 31 -5.89 4.04 11.85
N PHE A 32 -5.24 5.17 11.68
CA PHE A 32 -4.98 5.73 10.36
C PHE A 32 -4.10 4.79 9.53
N TRP A 33 -3.03 4.27 10.14
CA TRP A 33 -2.14 3.32 9.49
C TRP A 33 -2.90 2.09 9.02
N LYS A 34 -3.71 1.51 9.91
CA LYS A 34 -4.43 0.26 9.61
C LYS A 34 -5.42 0.45 8.46
N VAL A 35 -6.21 1.52 8.50
CA VAL A 35 -7.21 1.79 7.46
C VAL A 35 -6.54 1.93 6.10
N ASN A 36 -5.46 2.71 6.03
CA ASN A 36 -4.76 2.94 4.77
C ASN A 36 -4.00 1.70 4.30
N HIS A 37 -3.38 0.99 5.24
CA HIS A 37 -2.68 -0.26 4.93
C HIS A 37 -3.63 -1.28 4.32
N ASP A 38 -4.78 -1.48 4.95
CA ASP A 38 -5.77 -2.45 4.47
C ASP A 38 -6.30 -2.07 3.08
N ARG A 39 -6.55 -0.78 2.87
CA ARG A 39 -7.05 -0.30 1.58
C ARG A 39 -6.02 -0.55 0.47
N ILE A 40 -4.78 -0.19 0.71
CA ILE A 40 -3.73 -0.36 -0.29
C ILE A 40 -3.48 -1.84 -0.56
N THR A 41 -3.47 -2.67 0.48
CA THR A 41 -3.29 -4.12 0.35
C THR A 41 -4.42 -4.72 -0.48
N ALA A 42 -5.65 -4.29 -0.24
CA ALA A 42 -6.81 -4.76 -1.01
C ALA A 42 -6.70 -4.38 -2.49
N GLU A 43 -6.22 -3.18 -2.78
CA GLU A 43 -6.04 -2.74 -4.16
C GLU A 43 -4.95 -3.55 -4.88
N ILE A 44 -3.86 -3.85 -4.17
CA ILE A 44 -2.80 -4.69 -4.74
C ILE A 44 -3.35 -6.07 -5.07
N LYS A 45 -4.08 -6.67 -4.14
CA LYS A 45 -4.65 -7.99 -4.33
C LYS A 45 -5.62 -8.02 -5.52
N ARG A 46 -6.45 -7.00 -5.62
CA ARG A 46 -7.39 -6.88 -6.74
C ARG A 46 -6.66 -6.80 -8.08
N LEU A 47 -5.58 -6.05 -8.15
CA LEU A 47 -4.78 -5.93 -9.36
C LEU A 47 -4.07 -7.24 -9.72
N GLU A 48 -3.62 -7.98 -8.70
CA GLU A 48 -2.97 -9.27 -8.93
C GLU A 48 -3.95 -10.34 -9.41
N ASP A 49 -5.20 -10.28 -8.96
CA ASP A 49 -6.23 -11.24 -9.33
C ASP A 49 -6.83 -10.95 -10.72
N ASP A 50 -6.55 -9.81 -11.26
CA ASP A 50 -7.06 -9.41 -12.58
C ASP A 50 -6.16 -9.98 -13.72
#